data_5b8d2ef7b312c5091cd3f95a50646185
#
_entry.id   5b8d2ef7b312c5091cd3f95a50646185
#
_cell.length_a   1.000
_cell.length_b   1.000
_cell.length_c   1.000
_cell.angle_alpha   90.00
_cell.angle_beta   90.00
_cell.angle_gamma   90.00
#
_symmetry.space_group_name_H-M   'P 1'
#
loop_
_entity.id
_entity.type
_entity.pdbx_description
1 polymer ?
#
loop_
_entity_poly.entity_id
_entity_poly.type
_entity_poly.pdbx_seq_one_letter_code
_entity_poly.pdbx_strand_id
1 'polypeptide(L)'
;MQNTLRAAIAMGVLLLTQTTWAQETRETPCAPVDVTSFRDRVQLQCADEVRDGGESVRLFVVPAADAEFANRFLNTASAALVGGRVLVVQYQGRSLLPGDPSPSCGKGCRLVVAISIR
;
A
#
# COMPACT_ATOMS: atom_id res chain seq x y z
N MET A 1 -32.63 38.58 2.98
CA MET A 1 -31.65 38.53 1.89
C MET A 1 -30.25 38.12 2.36
N GLN A 2 -29.74 38.76 3.35
CA GLN A 2 -28.39 38.49 3.80
C GLN A 2 -28.22 37.12 4.43
N ASN A 3 -29.27 36.58 4.99
CA ASN A 3 -29.20 35.31 5.68
C ASN A 3 -29.00 34.11 4.76
N THR A 4 -29.50 34.20 3.53
CA THR A 4 -29.36 33.11 2.56
C THR A 4 -27.92 32.96 2.10
N LEU A 5 -27.16 34.02 2.02
CA LEU A 5 -25.77 33.94 1.63
C LEU A 5 -24.93 33.23 2.70
N ARG A 6 -25.27 33.44 3.93
CA ARG A 6 -24.53 32.79 5.06
C ARG A 6 -24.73 31.29 5.07
N ALA A 7 -25.93 30.83 4.76
CA ALA A 7 -26.23 29.42 4.70
C ALA A 7 -25.40 28.69 3.63
N ALA A 8 -25.26 29.34 2.47
CA ALA A 8 -24.48 28.76 1.38
C ALA A 8 -23.01 28.57 1.76
N ILE A 9 -22.45 29.53 2.48
CA ILE A 9 -21.05 29.44 2.92
C ILE A 9 -20.87 28.27 3.89
N ALA A 10 -21.80 28.07 4.80
CA ALA A 10 -21.71 26.96 5.75
C ALA A 10 -21.69 25.60 5.05
N MET A 11 -22.47 25.44 3.99
CA MET A 11 -22.50 24.20 3.22
C MET A 11 -21.16 23.92 2.54
N GLY A 12 -20.49 24.94 2.05
CA GLY A 12 -19.18 24.76 1.43
C GLY A 12 -18.14 24.23 2.41
N VAL A 13 -18.18 24.66 3.65
CA VAL A 13 -17.26 24.19 4.67
C VAL A 13 -17.48 22.70 4.96
N LEU A 14 -18.72 22.25 5.02
CA LEU A 14 -19.02 20.84 5.28
C LEU A 14 -18.50 19.93 4.18
N LEU A 15 -18.55 20.35 2.94
CA LEU A 15 -18.03 19.53 1.83
C LEU A 15 -16.52 19.33 1.94
N LEU A 16 -15.78 20.31 2.40
CA LEU A 16 -14.34 20.21 2.55
C LEU A 16 -13.93 19.17 3.57
N THR A 17 -14.70 18.99 4.64
CA THR A 17 -14.35 18.02 5.68
C THR A 17 -14.48 16.59 5.23
N GLN A 18 -15.21 16.32 4.16
CA GLN A 18 -15.41 14.95 3.66
C GLN A 18 -14.22 14.40 2.89
N THR A 19 -13.25 15.24 2.56
CA THR A 19 -12.09 14.81 1.78
C THR A 19 -10.97 14.22 2.62
N THR A 20 -11.15 14.13 3.93
CA THR A 20 -10.09 13.71 4.86
C THR A 20 -9.91 12.19 4.96
N TRP A 21 -10.70 11.41 4.23
CA TRP A 21 -10.70 9.95 4.36
C TRP A 21 -9.78 9.23 3.38
N ALA A 22 -9.09 9.96 2.50
CA ALA A 22 -8.17 9.35 1.57
C ALA A 22 -7.01 8.70 2.32
N GLN A 23 -6.70 7.46 1.95
CA GLN A 23 -5.55 6.77 2.52
C GLN A 23 -4.26 7.41 2.02
N GLU A 24 -3.29 7.54 2.91
CA GLU A 24 -1.97 7.97 2.52
C GLU A 24 -1.24 6.85 1.81
N THR A 25 -0.55 7.21 0.74
CA THR A 25 0.43 6.36 0.10
C THR A 25 1.80 6.71 0.65
N ARG A 26 2.53 5.71 1.09
CA ARG A 26 3.88 5.86 1.62
C ARG A 26 4.86 5.16 0.73
N GLU A 27 6.12 5.47 0.87
CA GLU A 27 7.18 4.93 0.06
C GLU A 27 8.34 4.47 0.94
N THR A 28 8.95 3.35 0.57
CA THR A 28 10.13 2.85 1.27
C THR A 28 11.07 2.14 0.30
N PRO A 29 12.39 2.26 0.51
CA PRO A 29 13.33 1.36 -0.16
C PRO A 29 13.18 -0.04 0.41
N CYS A 30 13.42 -1.03 -0.41
CA CYS A 30 13.30 -2.44 -0.04
C CYS A 30 14.40 -3.25 -0.71
N ALA A 31 15.30 -3.81 0.09
CA ALA A 31 16.22 -4.83 -0.38
C ALA A 31 15.48 -6.17 -0.26
N PRO A 32 15.09 -6.81 -1.38
CA PRO A 32 14.29 -8.02 -1.30
C PRO A 32 15.10 -9.19 -0.78
N VAL A 33 14.50 -9.97 0.12
CA VAL A 33 15.09 -11.20 0.63
C VAL A 33 14.27 -12.41 0.27
N ASP A 34 12.99 -12.25 -0.04
CA ASP A 34 12.11 -13.33 -0.44
C ASP A 34 10.96 -12.80 -1.26
N VAL A 35 10.59 -13.50 -2.32
CA VAL A 35 9.41 -13.24 -3.13
C VAL A 35 8.65 -14.54 -3.26
N THR A 36 7.42 -14.59 -2.78
CA THR A 36 6.62 -15.80 -2.77
C THR A 36 5.28 -15.56 -3.42
N SER A 37 4.89 -16.49 -4.30
CA SER A 37 3.58 -16.49 -4.93
C SER A 37 2.68 -17.47 -4.18
N PHE A 38 1.73 -16.96 -3.40
CA PHE A 38 0.70 -17.75 -2.76
C PHE A 38 -0.54 -17.80 -3.64
N ARG A 39 -1.48 -18.64 -3.27
CA ARG A 39 -2.72 -18.77 -4.04
C ARG A 39 -3.51 -17.47 -4.07
N ASP A 40 -3.51 -16.73 -2.98
CA ASP A 40 -4.31 -15.51 -2.81
C ASP A 40 -3.52 -14.21 -3.00
N ARG A 41 -2.18 -14.30 -3.08
CA ARG A 41 -1.36 -13.08 -3.17
C ARG A 41 0.06 -13.38 -3.64
N VAL A 42 0.75 -12.34 -4.10
CA VAL A 42 2.21 -12.32 -4.24
C VAL A 42 2.76 -11.49 -3.08
N GLN A 43 3.76 -12.01 -2.40
CA GLN A 43 4.31 -11.42 -1.19
C GLN A 43 5.80 -11.18 -1.35
N LEU A 44 6.22 -9.97 -1.01
CA LEU A 44 7.62 -9.55 -1.00
C LEU A 44 8.04 -9.32 0.45
N GLN A 45 9.17 -9.90 0.84
CA GLN A 45 9.78 -9.64 2.13
C GLN A 45 11.04 -8.79 1.93
N CYS A 46 11.16 -7.72 2.69
CA CYS A 46 12.31 -6.82 2.69
C CYS A 46 13.27 -7.15 3.83
N ALA A 47 14.56 -6.87 3.62
CA ALA A 47 15.58 -7.12 4.64
C ALA A 47 15.35 -6.28 5.89
N ASP A 48 15.02 -5.00 5.70
CA ASP A 48 14.78 -4.08 6.80
C ASP A 48 13.30 -3.87 7.01
N GLU A 49 12.93 -3.68 8.27
CA GLU A 49 11.56 -3.33 8.60
C GLU A 49 11.35 -1.82 8.52
N VAL A 50 10.12 -1.43 8.27
CA VAL A 50 9.70 -0.04 8.35
C VAL A 50 8.61 0.06 9.40
N ARG A 51 8.60 1.15 10.15
CA ARG A 51 7.55 1.40 11.16
C ARG A 51 6.44 2.19 10.51
N ASP A 52 5.24 1.65 10.59
CA ASP A 52 4.06 2.29 10.03
C ASP A 52 2.86 2.06 10.95
N GLY A 53 2.30 3.15 11.47
CA GLY A 53 1.18 3.08 12.39
C GLY A 53 1.49 2.32 13.68
N GLY A 54 2.74 2.37 14.14
CA GLY A 54 3.16 1.63 15.34
C GLY A 54 3.46 0.16 15.09
N GLU A 55 3.36 -0.29 13.85
CA GLU A 55 3.62 -1.67 13.47
C GLU A 55 4.93 -1.80 12.72
N SER A 56 5.60 -2.94 12.92
CA SER A 56 6.80 -3.30 12.17
C SER A 56 6.39 -4.00 10.89
N VAL A 57 6.75 -3.43 9.74
CA VAL A 57 6.33 -3.91 8.43
C VAL A 57 7.54 -4.36 7.64
N ARG A 58 7.56 -5.61 7.20
CA ARG A 58 8.54 -6.17 6.27
C ARG A 58 7.90 -6.79 5.05
N LEU A 59 6.58 -6.99 5.07
CA LEU A 59 5.86 -7.72 4.06
C LEU A 59 4.98 -6.78 3.24
N PHE A 60 5.12 -6.88 1.93
CA PHE A 60 4.37 -6.07 0.98
C PHE A 60 3.70 -7.01 -0.01
N VAL A 61 2.41 -6.80 -0.26
CA VAL A 61 1.60 -7.76 -0.99
C VAL A 61 0.79 -7.14 -2.09
N VAL A 62 0.53 -7.95 -3.12
CA VAL A 62 -0.43 -7.66 -4.17
C VAL A 62 -1.41 -8.83 -4.22
N PRO A 63 -2.72 -8.59 -4.16
CA PRO A 63 -3.70 -9.67 -4.25
C PRO A 63 -3.63 -10.39 -5.59
N ALA A 64 -3.76 -11.70 -5.58
CA ALA A 64 -3.79 -12.49 -6.81
C ALA A 64 -5.00 -12.15 -7.70
N ALA A 65 -6.08 -11.62 -7.10
CA ALA A 65 -7.25 -11.17 -7.85
C ALA A 65 -6.92 -9.99 -8.79
N ASP A 66 -5.92 -9.19 -8.46
CA ASP A 66 -5.38 -8.17 -9.35
C ASP A 66 -4.26 -8.80 -10.20
N ALA A 67 -4.65 -9.71 -11.07
CA ALA A 67 -3.74 -10.65 -11.71
C ALA A 67 -2.66 -9.97 -12.54
N GLU A 68 -3.00 -8.92 -13.26
CA GLU A 68 -2.04 -8.23 -14.11
C GLU A 68 -0.97 -7.53 -13.26
N PHE A 69 -1.39 -6.82 -12.23
CA PHE A 69 -0.44 -6.15 -11.36
C PHE A 69 0.37 -7.15 -10.54
N ALA A 70 -0.26 -8.24 -10.07
CA ALA A 70 0.44 -9.30 -9.34
C ALA A 70 1.57 -9.91 -10.17
N ASN A 71 1.34 -10.12 -11.48
CA ASN A 71 2.38 -10.63 -12.38
C ASN A 71 3.52 -9.63 -12.55
N ARG A 72 3.20 -8.37 -12.77
CA ARG A 72 4.24 -7.33 -12.89
C ARG A 72 5.03 -7.18 -11.60
N PHE A 73 4.35 -7.22 -10.49
CA PHE A 73 4.98 -7.15 -9.17
C PHE A 73 5.92 -8.33 -8.95
N LEU A 74 5.47 -9.55 -9.23
CA LEU A 74 6.29 -10.75 -9.11
C LEU A 74 7.54 -10.65 -9.98
N ASN A 75 7.39 -10.24 -11.22
CA ASN A 75 8.51 -10.14 -12.16
C ASN A 75 9.52 -9.07 -11.72
N THR A 76 9.04 -7.92 -11.31
CA THR A 76 9.91 -6.81 -10.87
C THR A 76 10.65 -7.17 -9.58
N ALA A 77 9.94 -7.71 -8.60
CA ALA A 77 10.54 -8.09 -7.33
C ALA A 77 11.55 -9.23 -7.50
N SER A 78 11.24 -10.21 -8.34
CA SER A 78 12.13 -11.33 -8.61
C SER A 78 13.40 -10.88 -9.33
N ALA A 79 13.27 -9.98 -10.30
CA ALA A 79 14.44 -9.43 -11.00
C ALA A 79 15.37 -8.69 -10.03
N ALA A 80 14.81 -7.92 -9.12
CA ALA A 80 15.60 -7.21 -8.11
C ALA A 80 16.27 -8.18 -7.14
N LEU A 81 15.56 -9.23 -6.74
CA LEU A 81 16.12 -10.23 -5.84
C LEU A 81 17.33 -10.95 -6.46
N VAL A 82 17.18 -11.41 -7.69
CA VAL A 82 18.24 -12.11 -8.41
C VAL A 82 19.41 -11.18 -8.72
N GLY A 83 19.13 -9.94 -9.10
CA GLY A 83 20.15 -8.96 -9.45
C GLY A 83 20.79 -8.23 -8.27
N GLY A 84 20.36 -8.50 -7.05
CA GLY A 84 20.88 -7.79 -5.87
C GLY A 84 20.53 -6.31 -5.87
N ARG A 85 19.39 -5.93 -6.46
CA ARG A 85 18.97 -4.53 -6.63
C ARG A 85 18.00 -4.14 -5.53
N VAL A 86 17.94 -2.85 -5.27
CA VAL A 86 17.01 -2.25 -4.30
C VAL A 86 15.75 -1.84 -5.04
N LEU A 87 14.61 -2.15 -4.43
CA LEU A 87 13.30 -1.73 -4.90
C LEU A 87 12.87 -0.45 -4.20
N VAL A 88 12.02 0.31 -4.85
CA VAL A 88 11.23 1.35 -4.23
C VAL A 88 9.78 0.88 -4.24
N VAL A 89 9.20 0.74 -3.07
CA VAL A 89 7.85 0.22 -2.89
C VAL A 89 6.95 1.33 -2.40
N GLN A 90 5.87 1.59 -3.13
CA GLN A 90 4.81 2.49 -2.68
C GLN A 90 3.66 1.63 -2.14
N TYR A 91 3.19 1.95 -0.97
CA TYR A 91 2.20 1.13 -0.27
C TYR A 91 1.18 1.99 0.48
N GLN A 92 0.06 1.38 0.80
CA GLN A 92 -0.96 2.02 1.64
C GLN A 92 -0.49 2.04 3.09
N GLY A 93 -0.57 3.21 3.73
CA GLY A 93 0.00 3.46 5.03
C GLY A 93 -0.84 2.96 6.20
N ARG A 94 -1.36 1.74 6.11
CA ARG A 94 -2.05 1.09 7.23
C ARG A 94 -2.08 -0.41 7.03
N SER A 95 -2.28 -1.14 8.12
CA SER A 95 -2.42 -2.58 8.08
C SER A 95 -3.70 -3.00 7.35
N LEU A 96 -3.70 -4.23 6.85
CA LEU A 96 -4.87 -4.84 6.23
C LEU A 96 -5.94 -5.11 7.29
N LEU A 97 -7.18 -4.76 6.96
CA LEU A 97 -8.34 -4.95 7.83
C LEU A 97 -9.19 -6.11 7.32
N PRO A 98 -10.10 -6.66 8.15
CA PRO A 98 -11.07 -7.65 7.68
C PRO A 98 -11.81 -7.14 6.44
N GLY A 99 -11.84 -7.95 5.39
CA GLY A 99 -12.43 -7.56 4.11
C GLY A 99 -11.44 -6.99 3.11
N ASP A 100 -10.20 -6.72 3.50
CA ASP A 100 -9.16 -6.32 2.58
C ASP A 100 -8.73 -7.50 1.69
N PRO A 101 -8.15 -7.22 0.50
CA PRO A 101 -7.88 -8.28 -0.48
C PRO A 101 -6.91 -9.38 -0.05
N SER A 102 -6.09 -9.15 0.95
CA SER A 102 -5.12 -10.16 1.41
C SER A 102 -5.13 -10.29 2.93
N PRO A 103 -6.25 -10.72 3.53
CA PRO A 103 -6.41 -10.73 4.98
C PRO A 103 -5.48 -11.70 5.71
N SER A 104 -4.99 -12.75 5.04
CA SER A 104 -4.11 -13.73 5.66
C SER A 104 -2.71 -13.21 5.95
N CYS A 105 -2.38 -12.03 5.49
CA CYS A 105 -1.05 -11.44 5.64
C CYS A 105 -0.80 -10.82 7.02
N GLY A 106 -1.86 -10.36 7.69
CA GLY A 106 -1.78 -9.85 9.05
C GLY A 106 -1.31 -8.40 9.17
N LYS A 107 -1.01 -8.01 10.40
CA LYS A 107 -0.72 -6.60 10.73
C LYS A 107 0.60 -6.10 10.17
N GLY A 108 1.56 -6.98 9.97
CA GLY A 108 2.86 -6.62 9.43
C GLY A 108 2.90 -6.50 7.91
N CYS A 109 1.77 -6.55 7.26
CA CYS A 109 1.63 -6.49 5.81
C CYS A 109 1.04 -5.18 5.35
N ARG A 110 1.48 -4.74 4.15
CA ARG A 110 0.90 -3.57 3.50
C ARG A 110 0.59 -3.88 2.04
N LEU A 111 -0.48 -3.29 1.54
CA LEU A 111 -0.84 -3.38 0.13
C LEU A 111 0.04 -2.47 -0.71
N VAL A 112 0.59 -3.02 -1.77
CA VAL A 112 1.45 -2.29 -2.70
C VAL A 112 0.60 -1.61 -3.75
N VAL A 113 0.93 -0.37 -4.05
CA VAL A 113 0.29 0.38 -5.14
C VAL A 113 1.23 0.63 -6.30
N ALA A 114 2.54 0.59 -6.08
CA ALA A 114 3.53 0.72 -7.15
C ALA A 114 4.86 0.14 -6.70
N ILE A 115 5.66 -0.30 -7.67
CA ILE A 115 6.98 -0.86 -7.42
C ILE A 115 7.91 -0.49 -8.56
N SER A 116 9.16 -0.17 -8.24
CA SER A 116 10.19 0.07 -9.24
C SER A 116 11.54 -0.41 -8.74
N ILE A 117 12.45 -0.69 -9.68
CA ILE A 117 13.85 -1.03 -9.37
C ILE A 117 14.66 0.25 -9.43
N ARG A 118 15.45 0.43 -8.42
CA ARG A 118 16.34 1.58 -8.32
C ARG A 118 17.66 1.32 -9.05
#